data_69d327f030d092a627e2a39a7c22f561
#
_entry.id   69d327f030d092a627e2a39a7c22f561
#
_cell.length_a   1.000
_cell.length_b   1.000
_cell.length_c   1.000
_cell.angle_alpha   90.00
_cell.angle_beta   90.00
_cell.angle_gamma   90.00
#
_symmetry.space_group_name_H-M   'P 1'
#
loop_
_entity.id
_entity.type
_entity.pdbx_description
1 polymer ?
#
loop_
_entity_poly.entity_id
_entity_poly.type
_entity_poly.pdbx_seq_one_letter_code
_entity_poly.pdbx_strand_id
1 'polypeptide(L)'
;MGSTAMMFKALADENRLLLLRLLLRRNCCVRALARQLDISEAAVSQHLKVLREAGLIFGEKCGYFMHYTVNRAALKELSSQLSRMAFSAEQLPCTPQHGGCSRAEYDKCRNAAQPQTEHIPHVAE
;
A
#
# COMPACT_ATOMS: atom_id res chain seq x y z
N MET A 1 -12.20 -3.48 9.75
CA MET A 1 -11.20 -2.80 8.90
C MET A 1 -9.88 -3.52 9.02
N GLY A 2 -9.20 -3.74 7.92
CA GLY A 2 -7.88 -4.35 7.90
C GLY A 2 -6.82 -3.41 8.47
N SER A 3 -5.73 -3.98 8.96
CA SER A 3 -4.57 -3.20 9.35
C SER A 3 -3.93 -2.54 8.13
N THR A 4 -3.12 -1.52 8.37
CA THR A 4 -2.35 -0.85 7.31
C THR A 4 -1.52 -1.84 6.50
N ALA A 5 -0.84 -2.77 7.17
CA ALA A 5 -0.04 -3.79 6.49
C ALA A 5 -0.90 -4.70 5.61
N MET A 6 -2.09 -5.10 6.06
CA MET A 6 -3.03 -5.89 5.26
C MET A 6 -3.48 -5.14 4.02
N MET A 7 -3.75 -3.85 4.15
CA MET A 7 -4.14 -3.01 3.02
C MET A 7 -3.01 -2.92 1.98
N PHE A 8 -1.77 -2.70 2.42
CA PHE A 8 -0.62 -2.70 1.51
C PHE A 8 -0.41 -4.05 0.84
N LYS A 9 -0.55 -5.14 1.58
CA LYS A 9 -0.47 -6.50 1.00
C LYS A 9 -1.55 -6.73 -0.06
N ALA A 10 -2.77 -6.26 0.20
CA ALA A 10 -3.86 -6.39 -0.76
C ALA A 10 -3.59 -5.59 -2.03
N LEU A 11 -2.91 -4.45 -1.92
CA LEU A 11 -2.52 -3.62 -3.07
C LEU A 11 -1.30 -4.18 -3.82
N ALA A 12 -0.50 -5.02 -3.20
CA ALA A 12 0.74 -5.53 -3.77
C ALA A 12 0.52 -6.69 -4.74
N ASP A 13 -0.43 -6.51 -5.65
CA ASP A 13 -0.74 -7.44 -6.73
C ASP A 13 -1.20 -6.64 -7.92
N GLU A 14 -0.64 -6.94 -9.08
CA GLU A 14 -0.89 -6.18 -10.30
C GLU A 14 -2.37 -6.18 -10.70
N ASN A 15 -3.02 -7.34 -10.63
CA ASN A 15 -4.44 -7.45 -10.96
C ASN A 15 -5.31 -6.68 -9.97
N ARG A 16 -4.99 -6.75 -8.68
CA ARG A 16 -5.74 -6.00 -7.67
C ARG A 16 -5.60 -4.49 -7.84
N LEU A 17 -4.41 -4.00 -8.17
CA LEU A 17 -4.24 -2.57 -8.49
C LEU A 17 -5.07 -2.15 -9.70
N LEU A 18 -5.08 -2.98 -10.75
CA LEU A 18 -5.88 -2.71 -11.95
C LEU A 18 -7.37 -2.73 -11.62
N LEU A 19 -7.82 -3.69 -10.82
CA LEU A 19 -9.22 -3.74 -10.37
C LEU A 19 -9.62 -2.46 -9.63
N LEU A 20 -8.80 -2.00 -8.70
CA LEU A 20 -9.08 -0.75 -8.00
C LEU A 20 -9.17 0.44 -8.95
N ARG A 21 -8.26 0.54 -9.89
CA ARG A 21 -8.29 1.62 -10.89
C ARG A 21 -9.55 1.59 -11.74
N LEU A 22 -9.98 0.41 -12.14
CA LEU A 22 -11.23 0.24 -12.89
C LEU A 22 -12.45 0.63 -12.06
N LEU A 23 -12.51 0.17 -10.82
CA LEU A 23 -13.61 0.48 -9.91
C LEU A 23 -13.68 1.96 -9.52
N LEU A 24 -12.54 2.65 -9.50
CA LEU A 24 -12.50 4.11 -9.28
C LEU A 24 -13.11 4.89 -10.44
N ARG A 25 -13.11 4.31 -11.63
CA ARG A 25 -13.64 4.96 -12.84
C ARG A 25 -15.08 4.62 -13.11
N ARG A 26 -15.46 3.36 -12.91
CA ARG A 26 -16.79 2.86 -13.29
C ARG A 26 -17.24 1.74 -12.38
N ASN A 27 -18.53 1.67 -12.15
CA ASN A 27 -19.13 0.47 -11.60
C ASN A 27 -19.12 -0.61 -12.67
N CYS A 28 -18.45 -1.72 -12.39
CA CYS A 28 -18.37 -2.85 -13.29
C CYS A 28 -18.80 -4.11 -12.56
N CYS A 29 -19.51 -4.99 -13.26
CA CYS A 29 -19.78 -6.32 -12.75
C CYS A 29 -18.54 -7.21 -12.91
N VAL A 30 -18.52 -8.32 -12.17
CA VAL A 30 -17.41 -9.29 -12.20
C VAL A 30 -17.06 -9.73 -13.62
N ARG A 31 -18.07 -9.98 -14.45
CA ARG A 31 -17.87 -10.40 -15.84
C ARG A 31 -17.13 -9.35 -16.66
N ALA A 32 -17.51 -8.08 -16.51
CA ALA A 32 -16.84 -6.99 -17.21
C ALA A 32 -15.39 -6.81 -16.74
N LEU A 33 -15.15 -6.93 -15.44
CA LEU A 33 -13.82 -6.88 -14.88
C LEU A 33 -12.92 -8.02 -15.39
N ALA A 34 -13.48 -9.22 -15.46
CA ALA A 34 -12.77 -10.39 -15.98
C ALA A 34 -12.35 -10.20 -17.44
N ARG A 35 -13.21 -9.63 -18.27
CA ARG A 35 -12.88 -9.32 -19.66
C ARG A 35 -11.76 -8.29 -19.78
N GLN A 36 -11.83 -7.24 -18.99
CA GLN A 36 -10.82 -6.17 -19.06
C GLN A 36 -9.46 -6.61 -18.56
N LEU A 37 -9.42 -7.52 -17.59
CA LEU A 37 -8.17 -8.04 -17.03
C LEU A 37 -7.67 -9.31 -17.74
N ASP A 38 -8.50 -9.89 -18.61
CA ASP A 38 -8.21 -11.15 -19.29
C ASP A 38 -7.88 -12.28 -18.30
N ILE A 39 -8.71 -12.39 -17.27
CA ILE A 39 -8.64 -13.47 -16.27
C ILE A 39 -10.04 -14.03 -16.05
N SER A 40 -10.13 -15.16 -15.36
CA SER A 40 -11.42 -15.79 -15.06
C SER A 40 -12.26 -14.97 -14.09
N GLU A 41 -13.58 -15.14 -14.13
CA GLU A 41 -14.49 -14.54 -13.16
C GLU A 41 -14.18 -15.04 -11.73
N ALA A 42 -13.80 -16.31 -11.61
CA ALA A 42 -13.37 -16.87 -10.32
C ALA A 42 -12.13 -16.15 -9.75
N ALA A 43 -11.16 -15.85 -10.60
CA ALA A 43 -9.97 -15.10 -10.19
C ALA A 43 -10.33 -13.67 -9.78
N VAL A 44 -11.18 -13.00 -10.53
CA VAL A 44 -11.69 -11.66 -10.17
C VAL A 44 -12.38 -11.70 -8.81
N SER A 45 -13.25 -12.68 -8.60
CA SER A 45 -13.97 -12.83 -7.33
C SER A 45 -13.02 -13.02 -6.15
N GLN A 46 -11.95 -13.77 -6.33
CA GLN A 46 -10.92 -13.95 -5.29
C GLN A 46 -10.16 -12.65 -5.00
N HIS A 47 -9.79 -11.91 -6.03
CA HIS A 47 -9.14 -10.61 -5.86
C HIS A 47 -10.06 -9.59 -5.16
N LEU A 48 -11.34 -9.56 -5.53
CA LEU A 48 -12.32 -8.70 -4.88
C LEU A 48 -12.51 -9.07 -3.41
N LYS A 49 -12.50 -10.35 -3.10
CA LYS A 49 -12.58 -10.84 -1.71
C LYS A 49 -11.40 -10.34 -0.88
N VAL A 50 -10.19 -10.45 -1.41
CA VAL A 50 -8.98 -9.96 -0.72
C VAL A 50 -9.07 -8.45 -0.46
N LEU A 51 -9.47 -7.68 -1.46
CA LEU A 51 -9.63 -6.22 -1.33
C LEU A 51 -10.71 -5.85 -0.31
N ARG A 52 -11.83 -6.58 -0.31
CA ARG A 52 -12.93 -6.35 0.63
C ARG A 52 -12.53 -6.68 2.07
N GLU A 53 -11.88 -7.81 2.29
CA GLU A 53 -11.41 -8.21 3.62
C GLU A 53 -10.36 -7.25 4.18
N ALA A 54 -9.58 -6.63 3.30
CA ALA A 54 -8.62 -5.59 3.68
C ALA A 54 -9.27 -4.22 3.95
N GLY A 55 -10.56 -4.07 3.66
CA GLY A 55 -11.27 -2.81 3.87
C GLY A 55 -11.08 -1.78 2.77
N LEU A 56 -10.57 -2.20 1.60
CA LEU A 56 -10.30 -1.29 0.48
C LEU A 56 -11.50 -1.08 -0.44
N ILE A 57 -12.43 -2.01 -0.44
CA ILE A 57 -13.68 -1.91 -1.20
C ILE A 57 -14.85 -2.36 -0.34
N PHE A 58 -16.03 -1.91 -0.73
CA PHE A 58 -17.31 -2.35 -0.17
C PHE A 58 -18.11 -3.04 -1.27
N GLY A 59 -18.73 -4.17 -0.95
CA GLY A 59 -19.67 -4.83 -1.83
C GLY A 59 -21.10 -4.47 -1.45
N GLU A 60 -21.92 -4.17 -2.44
CA GLU A 60 -23.33 -3.89 -2.28
C GLU A 60 -24.12 -4.68 -3.30
N LYS A 61 -25.17 -5.37 -2.85
CA LYS A 61 -26.03 -6.15 -3.75
C LYS A 61 -27.06 -5.23 -4.38
N CYS A 62 -27.01 -5.14 -5.71
CA CYS A 62 -27.97 -4.36 -6.51
C CYS A 62 -28.70 -5.30 -7.46
N GLY A 63 -29.89 -5.74 -7.07
CA GLY A 63 -30.65 -6.74 -7.84
C GLY A 63 -29.91 -8.08 -7.91
N TYR A 64 -29.60 -8.53 -9.11
CA TYR A 64 -28.86 -9.78 -9.33
C TYR A 64 -27.35 -9.61 -9.34
N PHE A 65 -26.85 -8.38 -9.26
CA PHE A 65 -25.43 -8.08 -9.41
C PHE A 65 -24.85 -7.51 -8.13
N MET A 66 -23.58 -7.81 -7.88
CA MET A 66 -22.80 -7.14 -6.86
C MET A 66 -22.09 -5.94 -7.47
N HIS A 67 -22.26 -4.80 -6.84
CA HIS A 67 -21.51 -3.59 -7.16
C HIS A 67 -20.45 -3.36 -6.09
N TYR A 68 -19.30 -2.94 -6.50
CA TYR A 68 -18.18 -2.68 -5.58
C TYR A 68 -17.80 -1.21 -5.63
N THR A 69 -17.67 -0.62 -4.47
CA THR A 69 -17.27 0.78 -4.29
C THR A 69 -15.93 0.82 -3.59
N VAL A 70 -15.01 1.62 -4.08
CA VAL A 70 -13.70 1.78 -3.45
C VAL A 70 -13.83 2.63 -2.19
N ASN A 71 -13.21 2.17 -1.12
CA ASN A 71 -13.09 2.91 0.12
C ASN A 71 -12.02 4.00 -0.04
N ARG A 72 -12.41 5.15 -0.54
CA ARG A 72 -11.49 6.27 -0.80
C ARG A 72 -10.85 6.80 0.49
N ALA A 73 -11.57 6.74 1.61
CA ALA A 73 -11.02 7.14 2.91
C ALA A 73 -9.84 6.25 3.32
N ALA A 74 -9.92 4.94 3.06
CA ALA A 74 -8.82 4.04 3.32
C ALA A 74 -7.60 4.36 2.46
N LEU A 75 -7.80 4.66 1.17
CA LEU A 75 -6.71 5.07 0.28
C LEU A 75 -6.04 6.36 0.74
N LYS A 76 -6.84 7.33 1.17
CA LYS A 76 -6.32 8.60 1.71
C LYS A 76 -5.50 8.37 2.97
N GLU A 77 -5.95 7.49 3.85
CA GLU A 77 -5.21 7.15 5.07
C GLU A 77 -3.89 6.46 4.76
N LEU A 78 -3.85 5.54 3.80
CA LEU A 78 -2.61 4.92 3.34
C LEU A 78 -1.65 5.96 2.75
N SER A 79 -2.17 6.87 1.95
CA SER A 79 -1.39 7.97 1.39
C SER A 79 -0.79 8.85 2.49
N SER A 80 -1.58 9.18 3.51
CA SER A 80 -1.12 9.98 4.66
C SER A 80 -0.01 9.27 5.42
N GLN A 81 -0.12 7.97 5.62
CA GLN A 81 0.91 7.20 6.31
C GLN A 81 2.21 7.16 5.51
N LEU A 82 2.14 6.96 4.20
CA LEU A 82 3.31 7.01 3.34
C LEU A 82 3.95 8.39 3.35
N SER A 83 3.14 9.45 3.29
CA SER A 83 3.64 10.83 3.35
C SER A 83 4.36 11.11 4.66
N ARG A 84 3.81 10.67 5.78
CA ARG A 84 4.47 10.83 7.09
C ARG A 84 5.81 10.11 7.15
N MET A 85 5.90 8.93 6.57
CA MET A 85 7.17 8.20 6.47
C MET A 85 8.18 8.93 5.60
N ALA A 86 7.74 9.42 4.45
CA ALA A 86 8.60 10.11 3.48
C ALA A 86 9.13 11.46 4.00
N PHE A 87 8.32 12.15 4.80
CA PHE A 87 8.65 13.48 5.35
C PHE A 87 8.93 13.45 6.85
N SER A 88 9.30 12.29 7.39
CA SER A 88 9.72 12.18 8.78
C SER A 88 11.03 12.95 9.02
N ALA A 89 11.29 13.27 10.29
CA ALA A 89 12.51 13.96 10.70
C ALA A 89 13.76 13.27 10.16
N GLU A 90 14.84 14.03 10.05
CA GLU A 90 16.14 13.55 9.61
C GLU A 90 16.54 12.26 10.32
N GLN A 91 17.15 11.38 9.56
CA GLN A 91 17.68 10.15 10.09
C GLN A 91 18.82 10.44 11.05
N LEU A 92 18.62 10.08 12.31
CA LEU A 92 19.66 10.23 13.31
C LEU A 92 20.74 9.17 13.10
N PRO A 93 22.02 9.51 13.37
CA PRO A 93 23.08 8.52 13.32
C PRO A 93 22.81 7.41 14.33
N CYS A 94 23.19 6.20 13.98
CA CYS A 94 23.11 5.07 14.90
C CYS A 94 24.06 5.30 16.07
N THR A 95 23.53 5.26 17.29
CA THR A 95 24.33 5.34 18.51
C THR A 95 23.97 4.18 19.43
N PRO A 96 24.92 3.74 20.30
CA PRO A 96 24.59 2.66 21.24
C PRO A 96 23.42 2.98 22.16
N GLN A 97 23.17 4.25 22.45
CA GLN A 97 22.07 4.68 23.30
C GLN A 97 20.71 4.62 22.61
N HIS A 98 20.65 4.67 21.30
CA HIS A 98 19.40 4.84 20.55
C HIS A 98 19.10 3.73 19.55
N GLY A 99 20.00 2.84 19.29
CA GLY A 99 19.78 1.99 18.12
C GLY A 99 20.05 0.53 18.27
N GLY A 100 20.47 0.09 19.40
CA GLY A 100 20.69 -1.33 19.57
C GLY A 100 22.01 -1.86 19.01
N CYS A 101 22.91 -1.05 18.47
CA CYS A 101 24.28 -1.48 18.22
C CYS A 101 25.04 -1.57 19.53
N SER A 102 25.83 -2.64 19.70
CA SER A 102 26.78 -2.69 20.80
C SER A 102 27.87 -1.64 20.61
N ARG A 103 28.56 -1.27 21.70
CA ARG A 103 29.67 -0.31 21.61
C ARG A 103 30.74 -0.76 20.62
N ALA A 104 31.06 -2.06 20.65
CA ALA A 104 32.05 -2.63 19.74
C ALA A 104 31.63 -2.57 18.27
N GLU A 105 30.37 -2.82 17.99
CA GLU A 105 29.81 -2.70 16.64
C GLU A 105 29.79 -1.24 16.17
N TYR A 106 29.40 -0.34 17.07
CA TYR A 106 29.39 1.09 16.78
C TYR A 106 30.76 1.61 16.42
N ASP A 107 31.79 1.25 17.18
CA ASP A 107 33.17 1.70 16.95
C ASP A 107 33.72 1.21 15.59
N LYS A 108 33.17 0.12 15.05
CA LYS A 108 33.52 -0.42 13.74
C LYS A 108 32.65 0.10 12.60
N CYS A 109 31.56 0.78 12.92
CA CYS A 109 30.60 1.23 11.94
C CYS A 109 31.11 2.47 11.21
N ARG A 110 31.20 2.41 9.89
CA ARG A 110 31.66 3.54 9.06
C ARG A 110 30.73 4.74 9.09
N ASN A 111 29.46 4.53 9.46
CA ASN A 111 28.45 5.58 9.47
C ASN A 111 28.22 6.19 10.86
N ALA A 112 28.93 5.73 11.86
CA ALA A 112 28.68 6.08 13.26
C ALA A 112 28.94 7.54 13.61
N ALA A 113 29.79 8.22 12.87
CA ALA A 113 30.22 9.58 13.20
C ALA A 113 30.17 10.57 12.05
N GLN A 114 29.63 10.16 10.89
CA GLN A 114 29.53 11.07 9.76
C GLN A 114 28.15 11.70 9.71
N PRO A 115 28.06 13.02 9.66
CA PRO A 115 26.82 13.66 9.30
C PRO A 115 26.45 13.14 7.92
N GLN A 116 25.31 12.49 7.83
CA GLN A 116 24.82 12.09 6.53
C GLN A 116 24.55 13.36 5.74
N THR A 117 25.37 13.60 4.75
CA THR A 117 25.02 14.58 3.73
C THR A 117 23.78 14.02 3.03
N GLU A 118 22.66 14.65 3.27
CA GLU A 118 21.43 14.30 2.64
C GLU A 118 21.60 14.36 1.13
N HIS A 119 21.64 13.20 0.54
CA HIS A 119 21.35 13.12 -0.86
C HIS A 119 19.86 12.85 -1.00
N ILE A 120 19.09 13.90 -1.10
CA ILE A 120 17.69 13.77 -1.47
C ILE A 120 17.69 13.46 -2.96
N PRO A 121 17.34 12.24 -3.36
CA PRO A 121 17.16 11.98 -4.78
C PRO A 121 16.05 12.90 -5.27
N HIS A 122 16.34 13.70 -6.27
CA HIS A 122 15.30 14.43 -6.97
C HIS A 122 14.27 13.44 -7.46
N VAL A 123 13.10 13.49 -6.85
CA VAL A 123 11.94 12.81 -7.44
C VAL A 123 11.60 13.66 -8.66
N ALA A 124 11.97 13.18 -9.82
CA ALA A 124 11.48 13.75 -11.07
C ALA A 124 9.96 13.55 -11.08
N GLU A 125 9.24 14.64 -11.11
CA GLU A 125 7.79 14.62 -11.32
C GLU A 125 7.47 14.07 -12.71
#